data_a70bf633fea5f2e376e26434cca95237
#
_entry.id   a70bf633fea5f2e376e26434cca95237
#
_cell.length_a   1.000
_cell.length_b   1.000
_cell.length_c   1.000
_cell.angle_alpha   90.00
_cell.angle_beta   90.00
_cell.angle_gamma   90.00
#
_symmetry.space_group_name_H-M   'P 1'
#
loop_
_entity.id
_entity.type
_entity.pdbx_description
1 polymer ?
#
loop_
_entity_poly.entity_id
_entity_poly.type
_entity_poly.pdbx_seq_one_letter_code
_entity_poly.pdbx_strand_id
1 'polypeptide(L)'
;IHLTLSEANLKKMHDALPERIYVPGTFRWRDVRLENVGVRYKGNSSSRPSQRHKRSFLIKVNEFKKGMRFLGLRRVALDNGVQFGSLFSEPVVTDILRELGVPASRFNYVKLFLNGKYIGVYGNVERIDESFIESRFSGKEGPLFKVQTLGPGVTLSHVGDDAEQYKKGFEAKTEAGDKGYDKLIALIRAIEHSSKSKDATALNDQLMLDEFLKTTAVMLFAGCFDQLTGWNPHNYYLYQNPKSEKWSYIPWDLDVGFADRAFGQIPVIDGWHAAWPVPGGPPKPILEAIVSNPKLLKKYRSIADTILEKHFKPEPLHQKIDSLHALIKKDLANDPFPARRITNPHDRGYEDIVSQLKQFATKRYRLARQQLDQPGPRPKPHPHYRNPNHRQPSPGELPNGPTGLEVVFISRNAVKFKWKDNAENEAGHILQRASPETGGEFRNHIPRPGRSETQASDVRVVP
;
A
#
# COMPACT_ATOMS: atom_id res chain seq x y z
N ILE A 1 -1.97 0.22 -25.14
CA ILE A 1 -1.21 -1.03 -25.01
C ILE A 1 -2.11 -2.20 -25.44
N HIS A 2 -1.55 -3.12 -26.22
CA HIS A 2 -2.20 -4.37 -26.60
C HIS A 2 -1.40 -5.54 -26.05
N LEU A 3 -2.07 -6.46 -25.39
CA LEU A 3 -1.54 -7.74 -24.95
C LEU A 3 -2.24 -8.85 -25.75
N THR A 4 -1.47 -9.77 -26.29
CA THR A 4 -2.00 -10.96 -26.95
C THR A 4 -1.46 -12.20 -26.25
N LEU A 5 -2.37 -13.03 -25.76
CA LEU A 5 -2.09 -14.26 -25.03
C LEU A 5 -2.92 -15.39 -25.66
N SER A 6 -2.36 -16.60 -25.78
CA SER A 6 -3.16 -17.76 -26.15
C SER A 6 -4.19 -18.07 -25.06
N GLU A 7 -5.29 -18.71 -25.44
CA GLU A 7 -6.32 -19.15 -24.46
C GLU A 7 -5.72 -20.09 -23.41
N ALA A 8 -4.83 -20.98 -23.81
CA ALA A 8 -4.12 -21.87 -22.89
C ALA A 8 -3.28 -21.09 -21.86
N ASN A 9 -2.58 -20.03 -22.28
CA ASN A 9 -1.79 -19.19 -21.39
C ASN A 9 -2.67 -18.34 -20.45
N LEU A 10 -3.79 -17.80 -20.94
CA LEU A 10 -4.76 -17.12 -20.10
C LEU A 10 -5.34 -18.06 -19.04
N LYS A 11 -5.73 -19.25 -19.44
CA LYS A 11 -6.22 -20.28 -18.52
C LYS A 11 -5.17 -20.65 -17.48
N LYS A 12 -3.94 -20.94 -17.92
CA LYS A 12 -2.82 -21.27 -17.02
C LYS A 12 -2.54 -20.19 -15.99
N MET A 13 -2.54 -18.91 -16.43
CA MET A 13 -2.34 -17.76 -15.54
C MET A 13 -3.49 -17.60 -14.55
N HIS A 14 -4.72 -17.94 -14.94
CA HIS A 14 -5.90 -17.84 -14.08
C HIS A 14 -5.97 -18.98 -13.06
N ASP A 15 -5.71 -20.21 -13.50
CA ASP A 15 -5.77 -21.41 -12.66
C ASP A 15 -4.67 -21.41 -11.59
N ALA A 16 -3.54 -20.76 -11.85
CA ALA A 16 -2.44 -20.63 -10.89
C ALA A 16 -2.76 -19.68 -9.70
N LEU A 17 -3.82 -18.87 -9.79
CA LEU A 17 -4.15 -17.93 -8.73
C LEU A 17 -4.39 -18.64 -7.37
N PRO A 18 -3.92 -18.10 -6.26
CA PRO A 18 -3.34 -16.77 -6.04
C PRO A 18 -1.86 -16.65 -6.42
N GLU A 19 -1.23 -17.72 -6.87
CA GLU A 19 0.12 -17.66 -7.40
C GLU A 19 0.16 -16.83 -8.68
N ARG A 20 1.21 -16.05 -8.85
CA ARG A 20 1.34 -15.09 -9.95
C ARG A 20 2.45 -15.52 -10.90
N ILE A 21 2.13 -16.49 -11.74
CA ILE A 21 3.06 -17.05 -12.72
C ILE A 21 3.15 -16.20 -13.98
N TYR A 22 4.33 -16.13 -14.60
CA TYR A 22 4.50 -15.54 -15.91
C TYR A 22 4.14 -16.55 -17.01
N VAL A 23 3.40 -16.07 -18.00
CA VAL A 23 3.11 -16.79 -19.23
C VAL A 23 3.62 -15.98 -20.43
N PRO A 24 4.04 -16.62 -21.52
CA PRO A 24 4.47 -15.90 -22.72
C PRO A 24 3.30 -15.22 -23.42
N GLY A 25 3.57 -14.00 -23.90
CA GLY A 25 2.63 -13.21 -24.66
C GLY A 25 3.31 -12.22 -25.58
N THR A 26 2.51 -11.50 -26.38
CA THR A 26 2.97 -10.39 -27.22
C THR A 26 2.50 -9.07 -26.62
N PHE A 27 3.42 -8.12 -26.53
CA PHE A 27 3.16 -6.75 -26.12
C PHE A 27 3.29 -5.82 -27.34
N ARG A 28 2.29 -4.93 -27.56
CA ARG A 28 2.34 -3.92 -28.60
C ARG A 28 1.93 -2.55 -28.05
N TRP A 29 2.72 -1.54 -28.38
CA TRP A 29 2.46 -0.16 -28.11
C TRP A 29 2.91 0.69 -29.31
N ARG A 30 1.98 1.37 -29.97
CA ARG A 30 2.24 2.02 -31.26
C ARG A 30 2.92 1.06 -32.23
N ASP A 31 4.06 1.44 -32.80
CA ASP A 31 4.84 0.63 -33.74
C ASP A 31 5.76 -0.38 -33.05
N VAL A 32 5.91 -0.28 -31.73
CA VAL A 32 6.74 -1.23 -30.96
C VAL A 32 5.96 -2.52 -30.72
N ARG A 33 6.51 -3.64 -31.21
CA ARG A 33 5.99 -4.99 -30.95
C ARG A 33 7.08 -5.85 -30.32
N LEU A 34 6.79 -6.42 -29.18
CA LEU A 34 7.69 -7.33 -28.46
C LEU A 34 7.00 -8.69 -28.28
N GLU A 35 7.66 -9.73 -28.77
CA GLU A 35 7.17 -11.09 -28.66
C GLU A 35 7.87 -11.84 -27.52
N ASN A 36 7.22 -12.87 -27.00
CA ASN A 36 7.71 -13.67 -25.89
C ASN A 36 8.01 -12.84 -24.62
N VAL A 37 7.20 -11.81 -24.37
CA VAL A 37 7.23 -11.10 -23.08
C VAL A 37 6.52 -11.94 -22.01
N GLY A 38 6.99 -11.87 -20.77
CA GLY A 38 6.29 -12.45 -19.64
C GLY A 38 5.11 -11.60 -19.21
N VAL A 39 3.91 -12.14 -19.18
CA VAL A 39 2.70 -11.49 -18.67
C VAL A 39 2.19 -12.24 -17.46
N ARG A 40 1.83 -11.53 -16.38
CA ARG A 40 1.19 -12.13 -15.20
C ARG A 40 0.21 -11.16 -14.56
N TYR A 41 -0.68 -11.67 -13.72
CA TYR A 41 -1.44 -10.80 -12.81
C TYR A 41 -0.54 -10.17 -11.75
N LYS A 42 -0.95 -9.01 -11.21
CA LYS A 42 -0.25 -8.32 -10.10
C LYS A 42 -1.24 -7.92 -9.00
N GLY A 43 -0.68 -7.56 -7.84
CA GLY A 43 -1.44 -7.10 -6.67
C GLY A 43 -2.00 -8.25 -5.83
N ASN A 44 -2.20 -8.01 -4.53
CA ASN A 44 -2.71 -9.04 -3.61
C ASN A 44 -4.21 -9.24 -3.79
N SER A 45 -5.01 -8.18 -3.71
CA SER A 45 -6.46 -8.24 -3.89
C SER A 45 -6.84 -8.61 -5.33
N SER A 46 -6.15 -8.03 -6.31
CA SER A 46 -6.36 -8.30 -7.73
C SER A 46 -6.01 -9.72 -8.17
N SER A 47 -5.21 -10.46 -7.39
CA SER A 47 -4.79 -11.84 -7.67
C SER A 47 -5.56 -12.90 -6.86
N ARG A 48 -6.60 -12.52 -6.12
CA ARG A 48 -7.46 -13.51 -5.44
C ARG A 48 -8.29 -14.28 -6.48
N PRO A 49 -8.43 -15.62 -6.36
CA PRO A 49 -9.26 -16.40 -7.29
C PRO A 49 -10.71 -15.91 -7.36
N SER A 50 -11.27 -15.52 -6.21
CA SER A 50 -12.64 -15.00 -6.08
C SER A 50 -12.85 -13.59 -6.63
N GLN A 51 -11.78 -12.89 -7.05
CA GLN A 51 -11.86 -11.53 -7.58
C GLN A 51 -12.62 -11.52 -8.91
N ARG A 52 -13.76 -10.80 -8.95
CA ARG A 52 -14.63 -10.65 -10.11
C ARG A 52 -14.43 -9.34 -10.87
N HIS A 53 -13.57 -8.47 -10.34
CA HIS A 53 -13.32 -7.18 -10.95
C HIS A 53 -12.15 -7.24 -11.93
N LYS A 54 -11.93 -6.12 -12.58
CA LYS A 54 -10.77 -5.81 -13.40
C LYS A 54 -9.46 -6.21 -12.71
N ARG A 55 -8.59 -6.93 -13.40
CA ARG A 55 -7.32 -7.41 -12.85
C ARG A 55 -6.16 -6.51 -13.27
N SER A 56 -5.20 -6.32 -12.39
CA SER A 56 -3.93 -5.64 -12.71
C SER A 56 -2.94 -6.60 -13.36
N PHE A 57 -2.06 -6.05 -14.23
CA PHE A 57 -1.06 -6.84 -14.96
C PHE A 57 0.36 -6.35 -14.68
N LEU A 58 1.31 -7.28 -14.73
CA LEU A 58 2.73 -6.98 -14.79
C LEU A 58 3.32 -7.66 -16.04
N ILE A 59 3.92 -6.85 -16.90
CA ILE A 59 4.64 -7.30 -18.08
C ILE A 59 6.13 -7.21 -17.77
N LYS A 60 6.86 -8.32 -17.90
CA LYS A 60 8.32 -8.40 -17.82
C LYS A 60 8.85 -8.71 -19.22
N VAL A 61 9.38 -7.69 -19.85
CA VAL A 61 9.73 -7.79 -21.29
C VAL A 61 10.87 -8.74 -21.56
N ASN A 62 11.73 -9.00 -20.60
CA ASN A 62 12.88 -9.88 -20.71
C ASN A 62 12.74 -11.22 -19.98
N GLU A 63 11.50 -11.67 -19.70
CA GLU A 63 11.26 -12.93 -18.96
C GLU A 63 11.75 -14.13 -19.75
N PHE A 64 11.33 -14.25 -21.00
CA PHE A 64 11.65 -15.39 -21.85
C PHE A 64 12.73 -15.11 -22.89
N LYS A 65 13.11 -13.85 -23.08
CA LYS A 65 14.19 -13.42 -23.97
C LYS A 65 15.08 -12.40 -23.28
N LYS A 66 16.26 -12.82 -22.87
CA LYS A 66 17.23 -11.97 -22.18
C LYS A 66 17.57 -10.72 -23.03
N GLY A 67 17.88 -9.62 -22.38
CA GLY A 67 18.31 -8.38 -23.01
C GLY A 67 17.20 -7.49 -23.57
N MET A 68 15.98 -7.98 -23.75
CA MET A 68 14.88 -7.12 -24.24
C MET A 68 14.58 -5.96 -23.29
N ARG A 69 14.23 -4.83 -23.89
CA ARG A 69 13.78 -3.61 -23.19
C ARG A 69 12.61 -2.96 -23.94
N PHE A 70 11.73 -2.32 -23.20
CA PHE A 70 10.72 -1.43 -23.75
C PHE A 70 11.04 0.00 -23.31
N LEU A 71 11.51 0.84 -24.22
CA LEU A 71 11.96 2.20 -23.91
C LEU A 71 12.92 2.25 -22.70
N GLY A 72 13.88 1.34 -22.64
CA GLY A 72 14.80 1.19 -21.52
C GLY A 72 14.27 0.38 -20.33
N LEU A 73 12.97 0.17 -20.24
CA LEU A 73 12.32 -0.52 -19.12
C LEU A 73 12.41 -2.04 -19.24
N ARG A 74 12.56 -2.71 -18.11
CA ARG A 74 12.45 -4.19 -18.01
C ARG A 74 11.02 -4.63 -17.71
N ARG A 75 10.22 -3.77 -17.06
CA ARG A 75 8.87 -4.09 -16.61
C ARG A 75 7.91 -2.94 -16.87
N VAL A 76 6.67 -3.29 -17.21
CA VAL A 76 5.54 -2.37 -17.32
C VAL A 76 4.46 -2.86 -16.37
N ALA A 77 4.09 -2.04 -15.38
CA ALA A 77 3.03 -2.35 -14.44
C ALA A 77 1.76 -1.61 -14.83
N LEU A 78 0.65 -2.34 -14.91
CA LEU A 78 -0.66 -1.82 -15.27
C LEU A 78 -1.61 -2.05 -14.09
N ASP A 79 -1.96 -0.96 -13.42
CA ASP A 79 -2.87 -0.98 -12.29
C ASP A 79 -4.32 -0.83 -12.72
N ASN A 80 -5.21 -1.60 -12.11
CA ASN A 80 -6.60 -1.68 -12.50
C ASN A 80 -7.45 -0.48 -12.05
N GLY A 81 -6.96 0.35 -11.13
CA GLY A 81 -7.63 1.54 -10.63
C GLY A 81 -8.94 1.30 -9.86
N VAL A 82 -9.14 0.10 -9.30
CA VAL A 82 -10.37 -0.23 -8.54
C VAL A 82 -10.18 -0.17 -7.02
N GLN A 83 -8.99 0.25 -6.58
CA GLN A 83 -8.68 0.40 -5.17
C GLN A 83 -9.20 1.75 -4.63
N PHE A 84 -8.81 2.10 -3.47
CA PHE A 84 -9.32 3.16 -2.59
C PHE A 84 -9.49 4.53 -3.24
N GLY A 85 -8.44 5.09 -3.83
CA GLY A 85 -8.45 6.40 -4.50
C GLY A 85 -8.75 6.30 -6.00
N SER A 86 -8.93 5.06 -6.49
CA SER A 86 -9.16 4.82 -7.90
C SER A 86 -7.99 5.29 -8.79
N LEU A 87 -8.28 5.66 -10.04
CA LEU A 87 -7.29 6.13 -11.02
C LEU A 87 -6.75 7.55 -10.74
N PHE A 88 -7.28 8.26 -9.75
CA PHE A 88 -7.01 9.69 -9.60
C PHE A 88 -6.09 10.04 -8.43
N SER A 89 -6.14 9.31 -7.31
CA SER A 89 -5.33 9.62 -6.13
C SER A 89 -3.84 9.39 -6.37
N GLU A 90 -3.46 8.27 -6.97
CA GLU A 90 -2.05 7.94 -7.18
C GLU A 90 -1.31 8.96 -8.06
N PRO A 91 -1.82 9.37 -9.25
CA PRO A 91 -1.16 10.41 -10.05
C PRO A 91 -1.07 11.76 -9.33
N VAL A 92 -2.10 12.15 -8.55
CA VAL A 92 -2.05 13.38 -7.76
C VAL A 92 -0.95 13.34 -6.72
N VAL A 93 -0.88 12.27 -5.95
CA VAL A 93 0.11 12.13 -4.86
C VAL A 93 1.53 12.00 -5.41
N THR A 94 1.73 11.17 -6.43
CA THR A 94 3.06 10.97 -7.03
C THR A 94 3.60 12.23 -7.69
N ASP A 95 2.74 13.02 -8.34
CA ASP A 95 3.15 14.30 -8.93
C ASP A 95 3.57 15.29 -7.85
N ILE A 96 2.78 15.46 -6.78
CA ILE A 96 3.14 16.33 -5.65
C ILE A 96 4.50 15.94 -5.06
N LEU A 97 4.71 14.65 -4.81
CA LEU A 97 6.00 14.17 -4.29
C LEU A 97 7.16 14.51 -5.23
N ARG A 98 7.00 14.30 -6.52
CA ARG A 98 8.02 14.61 -7.52
C ARG A 98 8.30 16.11 -7.63
N GLU A 99 7.28 16.96 -7.57
CA GLU A 99 7.40 18.43 -7.53
C GLU A 99 8.15 18.89 -6.27
N LEU A 100 8.04 18.15 -5.17
CA LEU A 100 8.79 18.39 -3.93
C LEU A 100 10.23 17.84 -3.96
N GLY A 101 10.66 17.19 -5.06
CA GLY A 101 11.97 16.56 -5.19
C GLY A 101 12.09 15.23 -4.44
N VAL A 102 10.99 14.63 -4.01
CA VAL A 102 10.97 13.29 -3.39
C VAL A 102 11.00 12.23 -4.48
N PRO A 103 11.84 11.20 -4.38
CA PRO A 103 11.80 10.06 -5.30
C PRO A 103 10.44 9.36 -5.26
N ALA A 104 9.68 9.46 -6.34
CA ALA A 104 8.38 8.82 -6.48
C ALA A 104 8.17 8.33 -7.92
N SER A 105 7.28 7.37 -8.09
CA SER A 105 6.94 6.78 -9.38
C SER A 105 6.35 7.80 -10.36
N ARG A 106 6.66 7.66 -11.64
CA ARG A 106 5.89 8.32 -12.70
C ARG A 106 4.61 7.55 -12.94
N PHE A 107 3.56 8.27 -13.30
CA PHE A 107 2.25 7.70 -13.60
C PHE A 107 1.77 8.17 -14.98
N ASN A 108 1.18 7.24 -15.75
CA ASN A 108 0.49 7.55 -17.00
C ASN A 108 -0.76 6.68 -17.13
N TYR A 109 -1.77 7.19 -17.84
CA TYR A 109 -2.91 6.37 -18.22
C TYR A 109 -2.64 5.60 -19.51
N VAL A 110 -3.18 4.39 -19.58
CA VAL A 110 -3.16 3.57 -20.79
C VAL A 110 -4.52 2.94 -21.04
N LYS A 111 -4.93 2.87 -22.29
CA LYS A 111 -6.00 1.99 -22.77
C LYS A 111 -5.41 0.60 -22.96
N LEU A 112 -5.97 -0.39 -22.31
CA LEU A 112 -5.50 -1.77 -22.40
C LEU A 112 -6.46 -2.59 -23.25
N PHE A 113 -5.89 -3.29 -24.24
CA PHE A 113 -6.56 -4.27 -25.06
C PHE A 113 -5.96 -5.65 -24.80
N LEU A 114 -6.80 -6.63 -24.53
CA LEU A 114 -6.41 -8.02 -24.36
C LEU A 114 -7.04 -8.86 -25.47
N ASN A 115 -6.22 -9.51 -26.28
CA ASN A 115 -6.68 -10.29 -27.46
C ASN A 115 -7.64 -9.50 -28.37
N GLY A 116 -7.31 -8.22 -28.62
CA GLY A 116 -8.09 -7.32 -29.44
C GLY A 116 -9.30 -6.66 -28.74
N LYS A 117 -9.72 -7.16 -27.58
CA LYS A 117 -10.84 -6.59 -26.82
C LYS A 117 -10.35 -5.49 -25.90
N TYR A 118 -11.03 -4.34 -25.89
CA TYR A 118 -10.80 -3.28 -24.92
C TYR A 118 -11.21 -3.76 -23.52
N ILE A 119 -10.30 -3.64 -22.55
CA ILE A 119 -10.54 -4.06 -21.17
C ILE A 119 -10.38 -2.92 -20.16
N GLY A 120 -10.34 -1.68 -20.65
CA GLY A 120 -10.48 -0.47 -19.84
C GLY A 120 -9.25 0.41 -19.76
N VAL A 121 -9.38 1.47 -18.95
CA VAL A 121 -8.29 2.39 -18.59
C VAL A 121 -7.50 1.82 -17.42
N TYR A 122 -6.19 1.85 -17.53
CA TYR A 122 -5.25 1.39 -16.51
C TYR A 122 -4.26 2.48 -16.14
N GLY A 123 -3.82 2.49 -14.89
CA GLY A 123 -2.66 3.23 -14.46
C GLY A 123 -1.37 2.50 -14.85
N ASN A 124 -0.50 3.13 -15.64
CA ASN A 124 0.87 2.65 -15.84
C ASN A 124 1.77 3.30 -14.79
N VAL A 125 2.04 2.58 -13.72
CA VAL A 125 2.84 3.04 -12.58
C VAL A 125 4.28 2.57 -12.76
N GLU A 126 5.23 3.51 -12.71
CA GLU A 126 6.65 3.20 -12.80
C GLU A 126 7.09 2.29 -11.65
N ARG A 127 7.74 1.20 -11.98
CA ARG A 127 8.25 0.26 -10.98
C ARG A 127 9.48 0.81 -10.27
N ILE A 128 9.53 0.63 -8.96
CA ILE A 128 10.74 0.87 -8.18
C ILE A 128 11.64 -0.36 -8.35
N ASP A 129 12.56 -0.24 -9.29
CA ASP A 129 13.57 -1.24 -9.64
C ASP A 129 14.88 -0.55 -10.06
N GLU A 130 15.82 -1.31 -10.60
CA GLU A 130 17.13 -0.77 -11.03
C GLU A 130 17.00 0.45 -11.96
N SER A 131 16.05 0.42 -12.93
CA SER A 131 15.86 1.53 -13.87
C SER A 131 15.35 2.80 -13.16
N PHE A 132 14.49 2.64 -12.15
CA PHE A 132 14.06 3.74 -11.31
C PHE A 132 15.24 4.34 -10.53
N ILE A 133 16.07 3.49 -9.93
CA ILE A 133 17.23 3.91 -9.15
C ILE A 133 18.25 4.63 -10.06
N GLU A 134 18.59 4.05 -11.22
CA GLU A 134 19.49 4.65 -12.19
C GLU A 134 19.07 6.04 -12.65
N SER A 135 17.76 6.29 -12.76
CA SER A 135 17.23 7.56 -13.26
C SER A 135 17.15 8.67 -12.20
N ARG A 136 17.28 8.35 -10.91
CA ARG A 136 17.09 9.31 -9.80
C ARG A 136 18.26 9.43 -8.86
N PHE A 137 19.12 8.44 -8.83
CA PHE A 137 20.26 8.40 -7.90
C PHE A 137 21.56 8.28 -8.69
N SER A 138 22.62 8.90 -8.17
CA SER A 138 23.93 8.92 -8.81
C SER A 138 24.69 7.58 -8.71
N GLY A 139 24.11 6.59 -8.05
CA GLY A 139 24.66 5.24 -7.91
C GLY A 139 23.53 4.23 -7.89
N LYS A 140 23.70 3.09 -8.57
CA LYS A 140 22.70 2.02 -8.70
C LYS A 140 23.01 0.77 -7.87
N GLU A 141 24.17 0.71 -7.26
CA GLU A 141 24.70 -0.50 -6.61
C GLU A 141 24.41 -0.55 -5.10
N GLY A 142 23.52 0.34 -4.63
CA GLY A 142 23.12 0.38 -3.24
C GLY A 142 22.09 -0.67 -2.85
N PRO A 143 21.99 -0.98 -1.54
CA PRO A 143 20.91 -1.81 -1.03
C PRO A 143 19.54 -1.22 -1.32
N LEU A 144 18.64 -2.01 -1.91
CA LEU A 144 17.25 -1.69 -2.11
C LEU A 144 16.38 -2.74 -1.44
N PHE A 145 15.54 -2.33 -0.51
CA PHE A 145 14.58 -3.18 0.18
C PHE A 145 13.15 -2.78 -0.13
N LYS A 146 12.30 -3.76 -0.44
CA LYS A 146 10.86 -3.59 -0.47
C LYS A 146 10.27 -4.05 0.85
N VAL A 147 9.44 -3.21 1.47
CA VAL A 147 8.76 -3.55 2.71
C VAL A 147 7.54 -4.42 2.43
N GLN A 148 7.38 -5.46 3.22
CA GLN A 148 6.31 -6.45 3.12
C GLN A 148 5.21 -6.16 4.15
N THR A 149 4.00 -6.59 3.84
CA THR A 149 2.87 -6.42 4.75
C THR A 149 3.06 -7.28 6.01
N LEU A 150 2.94 -6.66 7.19
CA LEU A 150 2.95 -7.33 8.50
C LEU A 150 4.23 -8.11 8.85
N GLY A 151 5.35 -7.80 8.22
CA GLY A 151 6.63 -8.40 8.59
C GLY A 151 7.29 -7.77 9.82
N PRO A 152 8.23 -8.45 10.49
CA PRO A 152 9.02 -7.86 11.56
C PRO A 152 9.77 -6.61 11.12
N GLY A 153 9.81 -5.58 11.96
CA GLY A 153 10.53 -4.34 11.71
C GLY A 153 9.91 -3.38 10.70
N VAL A 154 8.78 -3.71 10.05
CA VAL A 154 8.16 -2.89 8.98
C VAL A 154 7.69 -1.50 9.42
N THR A 155 7.62 -1.25 10.71
CA THR A 155 7.38 0.08 11.30
C THR A 155 8.67 0.87 11.52
N LEU A 156 9.81 0.36 11.04
CA LEU A 156 11.15 0.81 11.38
C LEU A 156 11.46 0.71 12.87
N SER A 157 10.89 -0.33 13.51
CA SER A 157 11.16 -0.69 14.91
C SER A 157 12.27 -1.73 14.96
N HIS A 158 13.16 -1.60 15.94
CA HIS A 158 14.22 -2.58 16.18
C HIS A 158 13.63 -3.89 16.74
N VAL A 159 13.95 -5.00 16.10
CA VAL A 159 13.44 -6.35 16.47
C VAL A 159 14.57 -7.32 16.79
N GLY A 160 15.80 -6.84 16.85
CA GLY A 160 17.01 -7.59 17.15
C GLY A 160 18.15 -7.25 16.18
N ASP A 161 19.30 -7.88 16.39
CA ASP A 161 20.52 -7.58 15.64
C ASP A 161 20.82 -8.62 14.55
N ASP A 162 20.03 -9.68 14.48
CA ASP A 162 20.15 -10.71 13.47
C ASP A 162 19.39 -10.33 12.20
N ALA A 163 20.09 -10.34 11.08
CA ALA A 163 19.53 -10.07 9.74
C ALA A 163 18.33 -10.97 9.40
N GLU A 164 18.32 -12.21 9.85
CA GLU A 164 17.24 -13.18 9.58
C GLU A 164 15.89 -12.69 10.12
N GLN A 165 15.90 -11.93 11.21
CA GLN A 165 14.69 -11.37 11.81
C GLN A 165 13.98 -10.36 10.92
N TYR A 166 14.72 -9.73 9.98
CA TYR A 166 14.19 -8.70 9.09
C TYR A 166 13.76 -9.22 7.72
N LYS A 167 14.25 -10.38 7.27
CA LYS A 167 14.01 -10.90 5.91
C LYS A 167 12.54 -11.06 5.55
N LYS A 168 11.67 -11.38 6.52
CA LYS A 168 10.22 -11.45 6.30
C LYS A 168 9.58 -10.07 6.13
N GLY A 169 10.15 -9.03 6.74
CA GLY A 169 9.65 -7.65 6.68
C GLY A 169 10.24 -6.85 5.53
N PHE A 170 11.46 -7.16 5.13
CA PHE A 170 12.23 -6.43 4.12
C PHE A 170 12.78 -7.38 3.06
N GLU A 171 12.20 -7.33 1.88
CA GLU A 171 12.64 -8.14 0.74
C GLU A 171 13.74 -7.39 -0.03
N ALA A 172 14.94 -7.93 -0.07
CA ALA A 172 16.01 -7.39 -0.90
C ALA A 172 15.64 -7.42 -2.39
N LYS A 173 15.91 -6.32 -3.10
CA LYS A 173 15.62 -6.15 -4.53
C LYS A 173 16.87 -5.98 -5.38
N THR A 174 18.04 -5.90 -4.76
CA THR A 174 19.35 -5.82 -5.38
C THR A 174 20.29 -6.80 -4.68
N GLU A 175 21.35 -7.21 -5.35
CA GLU A 175 22.40 -8.05 -4.74
C GLU A 175 23.05 -7.35 -3.53
N ALA A 176 23.23 -6.03 -3.61
CA ALA A 176 23.69 -5.25 -2.47
C ALA A 176 22.68 -5.26 -1.30
N GLY A 177 21.38 -5.43 -1.58
CA GLY A 177 20.34 -5.61 -0.55
C GLY A 177 20.51 -6.92 0.19
N ASP A 178 20.79 -8.01 -0.50
CA ASP A 178 21.02 -9.32 0.14
C ASP A 178 22.16 -9.29 1.16
N LYS A 179 23.16 -8.42 0.94
CA LYS A 179 24.34 -8.22 1.81
C LYS A 179 24.18 -6.99 2.71
N GLY A 180 23.08 -6.26 2.65
CA GLY A 180 22.91 -4.92 3.23
C GLY A 180 22.03 -4.87 4.48
N TYR A 181 21.65 -6.00 5.06
CA TYR A 181 20.78 -6.02 6.25
C TYR A 181 21.44 -5.36 7.47
N ASP A 182 22.75 -5.50 7.66
CA ASP A 182 23.47 -4.82 8.76
C ASP A 182 23.33 -3.29 8.66
N LYS A 183 23.36 -2.75 7.45
CA LYS A 183 23.17 -1.32 7.20
C LYS A 183 21.70 -0.90 7.47
N LEU A 184 20.74 -1.74 7.13
CA LEU A 184 19.33 -1.53 7.47
C LEU A 184 19.11 -1.55 8.99
N ILE A 185 19.73 -2.48 9.69
CA ILE A 185 19.67 -2.57 11.16
C ILE A 185 20.31 -1.33 11.79
N ALA A 186 21.41 -0.85 11.26
CA ALA A 186 22.05 0.38 11.73
C ALA A 186 21.13 1.60 11.59
N LEU A 187 20.42 1.75 10.46
CA LEU A 187 19.39 2.78 10.29
C LEU A 187 18.28 2.65 11.33
N ILE A 188 17.76 1.45 11.53
CA ILE A 188 16.65 1.20 12.47
C ILE A 188 17.10 1.50 13.91
N ARG A 189 18.34 1.17 14.29
CA ARG A 189 18.91 1.54 15.58
C ARG A 189 19.04 3.06 15.75
N ALA A 190 19.48 3.78 14.71
CA ALA A 190 19.57 5.24 14.73
C ALA A 190 18.18 5.88 14.90
N ILE A 191 17.15 5.32 14.25
CA ILE A 191 15.75 5.75 14.41
C ILE A 191 15.28 5.53 15.85
N GLU A 192 15.52 4.35 16.39
CA GLU A 192 15.12 4.01 17.76
C GLU A 192 15.83 4.87 18.80
N HIS A 193 17.14 5.06 18.63
CA HIS A 193 17.93 5.96 19.48
C HIS A 193 17.33 7.38 19.46
N SER A 194 17.09 7.93 18.28
CA SER A 194 16.54 9.29 18.13
C SER A 194 15.14 9.43 18.75
N SER A 195 14.34 8.37 18.71
CA SER A 195 13.02 8.39 19.33
C SER A 195 13.05 8.45 20.88
N LYS A 196 14.11 7.92 21.48
CA LYS A 196 14.30 7.84 22.94
C LYS A 196 15.12 9.01 23.50
N SER A 197 16.22 9.37 22.83
CA SER A 197 17.17 10.39 23.29
C SER A 197 16.77 11.84 22.98
N LYS A 198 15.81 12.02 22.06
CA LYS A 198 15.46 13.34 21.45
C LYS A 198 16.62 13.96 20.65
N ASP A 199 17.67 13.21 20.40
CA ASP A 199 18.77 13.62 19.52
C ASP A 199 18.54 13.02 18.13
N ALA A 200 18.52 13.87 17.12
CA ALA A 200 18.27 13.47 15.73
C ALA A 200 19.54 13.45 14.88
N THR A 201 20.71 13.60 15.48
CA THR A 201 21.98 13.67 14.73
C THR A 201 22.19 12.38 13.94
N ALA A 202 22.18 11.22 14.61
CA ALA A 202 22.35 9.93 13.95
C ALA A 202 21.30 9.64 12.87
N LEU A 203 20.06 10.08 13.09
CA LEU A 203 18.99 9.94 12.10
C LEU A 203 19.27 10.81 10.86
N ASN A 204 19.67 12.07 11.06
CA ASN A 204 19.97 12.97 9.95
C ASN A 204 21.21 12.52 9.15
N ASP A 205 22.16 11.86 9.80
CA ASP A 205 23.37 11.34 9.12
C ASP A 205 23.05 10.13 8.23
N GLN A 206 22.06 9.33 8.59
CA GLN A 206 21.71 8.11 7.87
C GLN A 206 20.51 8.22 6.93
N LEU A 207 19.63 9.20 7.12
CA LEU A 207 18.40 9.33 6.33
C LEU A 207 18.36 10.63 5.54
N MET A 208 17.78 10.61 4.35
CA MET A 208 17.35 11.81 3.62
C MET A 208 16.14 12.42 4.33
N LEU A 209 16.41 13.02 5.51
CA LEU A 209 15.38 13.39 6.48
C LEU A 209 14.38 14.41 5.93
N ASP A 210 14.82 15.38 5.12
CA ASP A 210 13.93 16.37 4.51
C ASP A 210 12.94 15.75 3.53
N GLU A 211 13.40 14.75 2.72
CA GLU A 211 12.51 13.98 1.84
C GLU A 211 11.49 13.19 2.65
N PHE A 212 11.92 12.60 3.76
CA PHE A 212 11.03 11.85 4.66
C PHE A 212 9.97 12.74 5.31
N LEU A 213 10.34 13.94 5.78
CA LEU A 213 9.40 14.92 6.36
C LEU A 213 8.37 15.40 5.33
N LYS A 214 8.81 15.68 4.10
CA LYS A 214 7.91 16.03 2.98
C LYS A 214 6.95 14.88 2.65
N THR A 215 7.47 13.66 2.54
CA THR A 215 6.64 12.46 2.30
C THR A 215 5.61 12.28 3.40
N THR A 216 6.02 12.42 4.66
CA THR A 216 5.13 12.32 5.82
C THR A 216 3.96 13.30 5.73
N ALA A 217 4.24 14.56 5.41
CA ALA A 217 3.19 15.59 5.27
C ALA A 217 2.22 15.26 4.12
N VAL A 218 2.75 14.89 2.95
CA VAL A 218 1.92 14.51 1.79
C VAL A 218 1.03 13.32 2.11
N MET A 219 1.57 12.26 2.74
CA MET A 219 0.80 11.07 3.12
C MET A 219 -0.34 11.41 4.09
N LEU A 220 -0.08 12.28 5.06
CA LEU A 220 -1.09 12.72 6.02
C LEU A 220 -2.17 13.60 5.38
N PHE A 221 -1.80 14.48 4.45
CA PHE A 221 -2.78 15.32 3.75
C PHE A 221 -3.62 14.53 2.75
N ALA A 222 -3.03 13.60 2.02
CA ALA A 222 -3.74 12.74 1.11
C ALA A 222 -4.55 11.63 1.81
N GLY A 223 -4.33 11.41 3.10
CA GLY A 223 -4.99 10.34 3.84
C GLY A 223 -4.53 8.95 3.44
N CYS A 224 -3.25 8.80 3.09
CA CYS A 224 -2.67 7.51 2.67
C CYS A 224 -2.46 6.59 3.87
N PHE A 225 -3.49 5.86 4.24
CA PHE A 225 -3.51 5.03 5.44
C PHE A 225 -2.75 3.70 5.32
N ASP A 226 -2.39 3.30 4.12
CA ASP A 226 -1.70 2.03 3.82
C ASP A 226 -0.18 2.24 3.67
N GLN A 227 0.32 3.32 4.25
CA GLN A 227 1.71 3.74 4.27
C GLN A 227 2.29 3.67 5.70
N LEU A 228 3.57 3.94 5.86
CA LEU A 228 4.22 4.01 7.18
C LEU A 228 3.48 4.97 8.14
N THR A 229 2.93 6.05 7.63
CA THR A 229 2.14 7.03 8.38
C THR A 229 0.76 6.52 8.80
N GLY A 230 0.26 5.45 8.20
CA GLY A 230 -1.04 4.87 8.50
C GLY A 230 -1.00 3.74 9.52
N TRP A 231 -2.08 2.98 9.63
CA TRP A 231 -2.17 1.83 10.55
C TRP A 231 -1.68 0.51 9.94
N ASN A 232 -1.50 0.44 8.62
CA ASN A 232 -0.99 -0.73 7.91
C ASN A 232 0.35 -0.38 7.24
N PRO A 233 1.44 -0.29 8.02
CA PRO A 233 2.74 0.19 7.55
C PRO A 233 3.38 -0.80 6.56
N HIS A 234 3.18 -0.55 5.28
CA HIS A 234 3.86 -1.20 4.16
C HIS A 234 3.85 -0.24 2.96
N ASN A 235 3.99 -0.73 1.75
CA ASN A 235 3.97 0.08 0.54
C ASN A 235 5.05 1.15 0.48
N TYR A 236 6.27 0.80 0.89
CA TYR A 236 7.43 1.64 0.67
C TYR A 236 8.68 0.81 0.40
N TYR A 237 9.69 1.49 -0.12
CA TYR A 237 11.03 0.96 -0.30
C TYR A 237 12.02 1.81 0.48
N LEU A 238 13.14 1.20 0.84
CA LEU A 238 14.31 1.88 1.37
C LEU A 238 15.49 1.65 0.42
N TYR A 239 16.12 2.71 -0.02
CA TYR A 239 17.32 2.66 -0.85
C TYR A 239 18.46 3.43 -0.19
N GLN A 240 19.61 2.78 0.01
CA GLN A 240 20.81 3.46 0.46
C GLN A 240 21.64 3.86 -0.75
N ASN A 241 21.85 5.16 -0.91
CA ASN A 241 22.72 5.66 -1.96
C ASN A 241 24.19 5.38 -1.59
N PRO A 242 24.97 4.62 -2.40
CA PRO A 242 26.32 4.23 -2.06
C PRO A 242 27.32 5.41 -2.00
N LYS A 243 26.98 6.57 -2.59
CA LYS A 243 27.84 7.75 -2.54
C LYS A 243 27.64 8.60 -1.30
N SER A 244 26.40 8.80 -0.89
CA SER A 244 26.08 9.61 0.31
C SER A 244 25.94 8.78 1.56
N GLU A 245 25.85 7.45 1.41
CA GLU A 245 25.53 6.46 2.45
C GLU A 245 24.19 6.69 3.16
N LYS A 246 23.39 7.67 2.68
CA LYS A 246 22.09 7.97 3.25
C LYS A 246 21.00 7.14 2.61
N TRP A 247 19.99 6.81 3.42
CA TRP A 247 18.79 6.12 3.02
C TRP A 247 17.75 7.10 2.51
N SER A 248 17.14 6.78 1.38
CA SER A 248 15.90 7.42 0.90
C SER A 248 14.71 6.51 1.17
N TYR A 249 13.65 7.09 1.73
CA TYR A 249 12.35 6.47 1.84
C TYR A 249 11.58 6.72 0.54
N ILE A 250 11.19 5.68 -0.16
CA ILE A 250 10.52 5.76 -1.46
C ILE A 250 9.11 5.20 -1.31
N PRO A 251 8.06 6.04 -1.27
CA PRO A 251 6.68 5.57 -1.17
C PRO A 251 6.24 4.85 -2.45
N TRP A 252 5.39 3.84 -2.30
CA TRP A 252 4.89 2.97 -3.36
C TRP A 252 3.43 2.64 -3.15
N ASP A 253 2.69 2.31 -4.25
CA ASP A 253 1.29 1.88 -4.22
C ASP A 253 0.39 2.94 -3.56
N LEU A 254 0.40 4.15 -4.14
CA LEU A 254 -0.23 5.35 -3.60
C LEU A 254 -1.68 5.51 -4.07
N ASP A 255 -2.33 4.40 -4.43
CA ASP A 255 -3.73 4.34 -4.83
C ASP A 255 -4.71 4.47 -3.64
N VAL A 256 -4.17 4.48 -2.42
CA VAL A 256 -4.91 4.60 -1.15
C VAL A 256 -4.86 6.05 -0.66
N GLY A 257 -6.02 6.66 -0.52
CA GLY A 257 -6.14 8.04 -0.04
C GLY A 257 -7.44 8.70 -0.50
N PHE A 258 -7.61 9.97 -0.18
CA PHE A 258 -8.76 10.80 -0.54
C PHE A 258 -10.11 10.18 -0.17
N ALA A 259 -10.15 9.44 0.93
CA ALA A 259 -11.36 8.85 1.48
C ALA A 259 -11.59 9.33 2.93
N ASP A 260 -12.81 9.75 3.23
CA ASP A 260 -13.17 10.21 4.58
C ASP A 260 -12.99 9.11 5.63
N ARG A 261 -13.25 7.86 5.21
CA ARG A 261 -13.13 6.66 6.04
C ARG A 261 -12.50 5.52 5.25
N ALA A 262 -11.54 4.86 5.86
CA ALA A 262 -11.01 3.62 5.29
C ALA A 262 -11.96 2.46 5.60
N PHE A 263 -12.20 1.62 4.60
CA PHE A 263 -13.13 0.48 4.70
C PHE A 263 -14.53 0.86 5.23
N GLY A 264 -14.92 2.14 5.04
CA GLY A 264 -16.19 2.68 5.53
C GLY A 264 -16.28 2.90 7.05
N GLN A 265 -15.28 2.51 7.82
CA GLN A 265 -15.33 2.50 9.28
C GLN A 265 -14.28 3.40 9.92
N ILE A 266 -13.02 3.32 9.50
CA ILE A 266 -11.91 3.99 10.18
C ILE A 266 -11.81 5.45 9.73
N PRO A 267 -11.98 6.43 10.64
CA PRO A 267 -11.85 7.84 10.29
C PRO A 267 -10.45 8.15 9.78
N VAL A 268 -10.35 8.74 8.59
CA VAL A 268 -9.08 9.19 8.00
C VAL A 268 -8.93 10.69 8.16
N ILE A 269 -9.99 11.44 7.89
CA ILE A 269 -9.99 12.90 7.96
C ILE A 269 -9.68 13.40 9.36
N ASP A 270 -10.35 12.87 10.36
CA ASP A 270 -10.26 13.31 11.76
C ASP A 270 -9.18 12.54 12.52
N GLY A 271 -8.76 11.39 12.01
CA GLY A 271 -7.84 10.50 12.68
C GLY A 271 -6.38 10.93 12.61
N TRP A 272 -6.05 11.87 11.71
CA TRP A 272 -4.67 12.29 11.46
C TRP A 272 -4.50 13.78 11.65
N HIS A 273 -3.62 14.14 12.57
CA HIS A 273 -3.38 15.52 12.91
C HIS A 273 -2.20 16.09 12.11
N ALA A 274 -2.43 17.13 11.32
CA ALA A 274 -1.43 17.72 10.43
C ALA A 274 -0.17 18.23 11.14
N ALA A 275 -0.33 18.80 12.36
CA ALA A 275 0.79 19.33 13.15
C ALA A 275 1.46 18.29 14.05
N TRP A 276 0.88 17.09 14.17
CA TRP A 276 1.40 16.00 15.01
C TRP A 276 1.43 14.70 14.19
N PRO A 277 2.54 14.40 13.51
CA PRO A 277 2.63 13.25 12.58
C PRO A 277 2.73 11.92 13.31
N VAL A 278 1.78 11.63 14.18
CA VAL A 278 1.68 10.37 14.91
C VAL A 278 0.28 9.79 14.73
N PRO A 279 -0.05 9.30 13.54
CA PRO A 279 -1.31 8.61 13.32
C PRO A 279 -1.38 7.34 14.18
N GLY A 280 -2.58 6.85 14.40
CA GLY A 280 -2.81 5.62 15.15
C GLY A 280 -2.16 4.38 14.53
N GLY A 281 -2.29 3.24 15.20
CA GLY A 281 -1.71 1.97 14.79
C GLY A 281 -0.47 1.56 15.59
N PRO A 282 0.34 0.64 15.06
CA PRO A 282 1.53 0.18 15.77
C PRO A 282 2.53 1.32 15.99
N PRO A 283 3.38 1.24 17.03
CA PRO A 283 4.44 2.22 17.27
C PRO A 283 5.30 2.43 16.03
N LYS A 284 5.64 3.68 15.76
CA LYS A 284 6.48 4.10 14.63
C LYS A 284 7.62 4.98 15.16
N PRO A 285 8.76 4.39 15.55
CA PRO A 285 9.86 5.11 16.17
C PRO A 285 10.32 6.34 15.40
N ILE A 286 10.31 6.28 14.07
CA ILE A 286 10.73 7.42 13.24
C ILE A 286 9.78 8.62 13.37
N LEU A 287 8.47 8.40 13.46
CA LEU A 287 7.51 9.49 13.70
C LEU A 287 7.61 10.01 15.14
N GLU A 288 7.86 9.12 16.08
CA GLU A 288 8.12 9.49 17.47
C GLU A 288 9.39 10.35 17.59
N ALA A 289 10.45 10.02 16.87
CA ALA A 289 11.67 10.84 16.83
C ALA A 289 11.39 12.27 16.31
N ILE A 290 10.50 12.43 15.34
CA ILE A 290 10.08 13.77 14.87
C ILE A 290 9.34 14.53 15.97
N VAL A 291 8.36 13.89 16.61
CA VAL A 291 7.47 14.53 17.59
C VAL A 291 8.19 14.85 18.90
N SER A 292 9.08 13.98 19.35
CA SER A 292 9.82 14.15 20.61
C SER A 292 10.94 15.16 20.52
N ASN A 293 11.41 15.49 19.31
CA ASN A 293 12.44 16.50 19.10
C ASN A 293 11.83 17.84 18.66
N PRO A 294 11.90 18.91 19.51
CA PRO A 294 11.26 20.19 19.22
C PRO A 294 11.75 20.86 17.92
N LYS A 295 13.05 20.68 17.56
CA LYS A 295 13.60 21.25 16.34
C LYS A 295 13.06 20.53 15.11
N LEU A 296 13.00 19.19 15.13
CA LEU A 296 12.42 18.42 14.04
C LEU A 296 10.94 18.65 13.88
N LEU A 297 10.19 18.71 14.97
CA LEU A 297 8.75 18.99 14.93
C LEU A 297 8.46 20.39 14.36
N LYS A 298 9.25 21.39 14.74
CA LYS A 298 9.17 22.74 14.15
C LYS A 298 9.47 22.71 12.66
N LYS A 299 10.52 21.99 12.24
CA LYS A 299 10.89 21.82 10.83
C LYS A 299 9.79 21.11 10.05
N TYR A 300 9.25 20.02 10.59
CA TYR A 300 8.13 19.29 9.98
C TYR A 300 6.93 20.22 9.77
N ARG A 301 6.51 20.97 10.79
CA ARG A 301 5.36 21.89 10.70
C ARG A 301 5.56 22.96 9.63
N SER A 302 6.76 23.52 9.51
CA SER A 302 7.07 24.50 8.46
C SER A 302 6.99 23.88 7.07
N ILE A 303 7.48 22.66 6.89
CA ILE A 303 7.38 21.88 5.63
C ILE A 303 5.90 21.57 5.34
N ALA A 304 5.16 21.10 6.33
CA ALA A 304 3.74 20.76 6.22
C ALA A 304 2.90 21.98 5.82
N ASP A 305 3.14 23.13 6.46
CA ASP A 305 2.49 24.40 6.13
C ASP A 305 2.72 24.79 4.67
N THR A 306 3.97 24.79 4.23
CA THR A 306 4.34 25.10 2.84
C THR A 306 3.68 24.15 1.84
N ILE A 307 3.67 22.84 2.13
CA ILE A 307 3.06 21.82 1.27
C ILE A 307 1.55 21.99 1.21
N LEU A 308 0.90 22.23 2.36
CA LEU A 308 -0.54 22.45 2.41
C LEU A 308 -0.95 23.62 1.53
N GLU A 309 -0.27 24.77 1.66
CA GLU A 309 -0.57 25.99 0.91
C GLU A 309 -0.27 25.84 -0.59
N LYS A 310 0.78 25.16 -0.95
CA LYS A 310 1.22 25.06 -2.35
C LYS A 310 0.49 23.98 -3.14
N HIS A 311 0.22 22.83 -2.50
CA HIS A 311 -0.20 21.62 -3.22
C HIS A 311 -1.58 21.08 -2.83
N PHE A 312 -2.13 21.51 -1.67
CA PHE A 312 -3.41 20.98 -1.17
C PHE A 312 -4.52 22.03 -1.09
N LYS A 313 -4.30 23.25 -1.56
CA LYS A 313 -5.40 24.20 -1.71
C LYS A 313 -6.52 23.59 -2.56
N PRO A 314 -7.79 23.73 -2.15
CA PRO A 314 -8.92 23.08 -2.83
C PRO A 314 -8.99 23.39 -4.31
N GLU A 315 -8.94 24.67 -4.73
CA GLU A 315 -9.16 25.07 -6.11
C GLU A 315 -8.13 24.49 -7.08
N PRO A 316 -6.79 24.63 -6.89
CA PRO A 316 -5.80 24.02 -7.77
C PRO A 316 -5.87 22.49 -7.76
N LEU A 317 -6.13 21.88 -6.59
CA LEU A 317 -6.22 20.44 -6.48
C LEU A 317 -7.47 19.88 -7.17
N HIS A 318 -8.61 20.58 -7.07
CA HIS A 318 -9.83 20.26 -7.83
C HIS A 318 -9.58 20.33 -9.34
N GLN A 319 -8.94 21.41 -9.81
CA GLN A 319 -8.60 21.57 -11.24
C GLN A 319 -7.70 20.44 -11.72
N LYS A 320 -6.72 20.01 -10.93
CA LYS A 320 -5.85 18.86 -11.25
C LYS A 320 -6.67 17.58 -11.37
N ILE A 321 -7.55 17.29 -10.42
CA ILE A 321 -8.42 16.10 -10.45
C ILE A 321 -9.36 16.15 -11.65
N ASP A 322 -9.99 17.30 -11.91
CA ASP A 322 -10.89 17.49 -13.06
C ASP A 322 -10.16 17.31 -14.40
N SER A 323 -8.93 17.82 -14.50
CA SER A 323 -8.08 17.65 -15.70
C SER A 323 -7.72 16.19 -15.95
N LEU A 324 -7.37 15.43 -14.89
CA LEU A 324 -7.11 14.01 -15.00
C LEU A 324 -8.37 13.23 -15.43
N HIS A 325 -9.53 13.58 -14.87
CA HIS A 325 -10.81 12.99 -15.28
C HIS A 325 -11.15 13.31 -16.74
N ALA A 326 -11.06 14.58 -17.14
CA ALA A 326 -11.33 15.00 -18.51
C ALA A 326 -10.46 14.27 -19.54
N LEU A 327 -9.19 14.02 -19.20
CA LEU A 327 -8.24 13.30 -20.06
C LEU A 327 -8.71 11.89 -20.43
N ILE A 328 -9.36 11.19 -19.48
CA ILE A 328 -9.72 9.77 -19.64
C ILE A 328 -11.24 9.51 -19.65
N LYS A 329 -12.07 10.53 -19.44
CA LYS A 329 -13.53 10.42 -19.31
C LYS A 329 -14.18 9.63 -20.46
N LYS A 330 -13.80 9.92 -21.70
CA LYS A 330 -14.34 9.23 -22.89
C LYS A 330 -14.00 7.74 -22.89
N ASP A 331 -12.80 7.39 -22.48
CA ASP A 331 -12.35 6.00 -22.44
C ASP A 331 -12.94 5.25 -21.24
N LEU A 332 -13.15 5.95 -20.11
CA LEU A 332 -13.84 5.40 -18.94
C LEU A 332 -15.31 5.09 -19.23
N ALA A 333 -15.98 5.92 -20.05
CA ALA A 333 -17.38 5.67 -20.45
C ALA A 333 -17.55 4.35 -21.22
N ASN A 334 -16.47 3.86 -21.85
CA ASN A 334 -16.44 2.60 -22.60
C ASN A 334 -15.72 1.47 -21.82
N ASP A 335 -15.31 1.70 -20.58
CA ASP A 335 -14.67 0.67 -19.76
C ASP A 335 -15.69 -0.43 -19.43
N PRO A 336 -15.43 -1.70 -19.78
CA PRO A 336 -16.37 -2.81 -19.54
C PRO A 336 -16.58 -3.13 -18.06
N PHE A 337 -15.77 -2.55 -17.18
CA PHE A 337 -15.90 -2.73 -15.74
C PHE A 337 -16.52 -1.48 -15.09
N PRO A 338 -17.48 -1.65 -14.17
CA PRO A 338 -18.11 -0.51 -13.49
C PRO A 338 -17.10 0.27 -12.66
N ALA A 339 -17.31 1.58 -12.58
CA ALA A 339 -16.58 2.45 -11.68
C ALA A 339 -16.71 1.96 -10.24
N ARG A 340 -15.56 1.85 -9.54
CA ARG A 340 -15.54 1.29 -8.21
C ARG A 340 -14.32 1.72 -7.41
N ARG A 341 -14.56 1.94 -6.13
CA ARG A 341 -13.53 1.93 -5.08
C ARG A 341 -13.90 0.91 -4.02
N ILE A 342 -12.97 0.04 -3.66
CA ILE A 342 -13.24 -1.02 -2.67
C ILE A 342 -13.62 -0.43 -1.31
N THR A 343 -13.09 0.74 -0.97
CA THR A 343 -13.38 1.43 0.29
C THR A 343 -14.68 2.21 0.29
N ASN A 344 -15.32 2.38 -0.85
CA ASN A 344 -16.58 3.08 -0.95
C ASN A 344 -17.60 2.30 -1.82
N PRO A 345 -18.36 1.39 -1.20
CA PRO A 345 -19.33 0.57 -1.91
C PRO A 345 -20.52 1.36 -2.50
N HIS A 346 -20.64 2.63 -2.16
CA HIS A 346 -21.72 3.51 -2.61
C HIS A 346 -21.38 4.31 -3.86
N ASP A 347 -20.17 4.21 -4.41
CA ASP A 347 -19.85 4.85 -5.69
C ASP A 347 -20.79 4.37 -6.79
N ARG A 348 -21.32 5.31 -7.56
CA ARG A 348 -22.27 5.04 -8.68
C ARG A 348 -21.61 5.22 -10.04
N GLY A 349 -20.56 6.02 -10.11
CA GLY A 349 -19.83 6.34 -11.32
C GLY A 349 -18.55 7.07 -11.05
N TYR A 350 -17.79 7.38 -12.11
CA TYR A 350 -16.53 8.11 -11.97
C TYR A 350 -16.75 9.57 -11.57
N GLU A 351 -17.87 10.16 -11.93
CA GLU A 351 -18.28 11.51 -11.48
C GLU A 351 -18.46 11.56 -9.96
N ASP A 352 -19.07 10.53 -9.37
CA ASP A 352 -19.19 10.42 -7.90
C ASP A 352 -17.83 10.31 -7.24
N ILE A 353 -16.95 9.46 -7.79
CA ILE A 353 -15.59 9.28 -7.29
C ILE A 353 -14.85 10.62 -7.30
N VAL A 354 -14.86 11.31 -8.44
CA VAL A 354 -14.21 12.62 -8.61
C VAL A 354 -14.77 13.67 -7.65
N SER A 355 -16.10 13.70 -7.49
CA SER A 355 -16.77 14.61 -6.55
C SER A 355 -16.33 14.35 -5.10
N GLN A 356 -16.27 13.10 -4.69
CA GLN A 356 -15.86 12.71 -3.34
C GLN A 356 -14.39 13.00 -3.07
N LEU A 357 -13.51 12.80 -4.05
CA LEU A 357 -12.09 13.17 -3.93
C LEU A 357 -11.94 14.67 -3.69
N LYS A 358 -12.70 15.51 -4.42
CA LYS A 358 -12.70 16.95 -4.24
C LYS A 358 -13.26 17.37 -2.88
N GLN A 359 -14.34 16.74 -2.43
CA GLN A 359 -14.91 16.98 -1.11
C GLN A 359 -13.91 16.63 0.01
N PHE A 360 -13.23 15.49 -0.11
CA PHE A 360 -12.15 15.12 0.82
C PHE A 360 -11.06 16.19 0.85
N ALA A 361 -10.56 16.62 -0.31
CA ALA A 361 -9.52 17.64 -0.42
C ALA A 361 -9.92 18.92 0.31
N THR A 362 -11.16 19.41 0.10
CA THR A 362 -11.67 20.60 0.77
C THR A 362 -11.77 20.45 2.29
N LYS A 363 -12.35 19.35 2.74
CA LYS A 363 -12.49 19.07 4.19
C LYS A 363 -11.11 18.93 4.84
N ARG A 364 -10.22 18.18 4.19
CA ARG A 364 -8.88 17.90 4.71
C ARG A 364 -8.02 19.15 4.78
N TYR A 365 -8.05 20.01 3.74
CA TYR A 365 -7.35 21.29 3.75
C TYR A 365 -7.80 22.17 4.92
N ARG A 366 -9.12 22.34 5.10
CA ARG A 366 -9.69 23.17 6.18
C ARG A 366 -9.23 22.66 7.56
N LEU A 367 -9.35 21.36 7.79
CA LEU A 367 -8.95 20.76 9.06
C LEU A 367 -7.43 20.85 9.28
N ALA A 368 -6.64 20.56 8.28
CA ALA A 368 -5.19 20.63 8.36
C ALA A 368 -4.70 22.06 8.62
N ARG A 369 -5.33 23.06 7.98
CA ARG A 369 -5.04 24.48 8.21
C ARG A 369 -5.28 24.85 9.68
N GLN A 370 -6.48 24.53 10.18
CA GLN A 370 -6.81 24.76 11.58
C GLN A 370 -5.81 24.08 12.53
N GLN A 371 -5.44 22.84 12.24
CA GLN A 371 -4.49 22.07 13.05
C GLN A 371 -3.06 22.64 13.02
N LEU A 372 -2.63 23.23 11.92
CA LEU A 372 -1.31 23.86 11.81
C LEU A 372 -1.28 25.24 12.45
N ASP A 373 -2.36 26.02 12.33
CA ASP A 373 -2.49 27.34 12.96
C ASP A 373 -2.59 27.25 14.49
N GLN A 374 -3.32 26.24 14.97
CA GLN A 374 -3.55 26.00 16.39
C GLN A 374 -3.27 24.53 16.74
N PRO A 375 -1.99 24.13 16.82
CA PRO A 375 -1.62 22.73 17.01
C PRO A 375 -2.20 22.05 18.25
N GLY A 376 -2.51 22.81 19.30
CA GLY A 376 -2.98 22.26 20.56
C GLY A 376 -2.00 21.25 21.20
N PRO A 377 -2.43 20.53 22.23
CA PRO A 377 -1.66 19.42 22.78
C PRO A 377 -1.60 18.24 21.80
N ARG A 378 -0.57 17.40 21.95
CA ARG A 378 -0.47 16.18 21.18
C ARG A 378 -1.73 15.32 21.35
N PRO A 379 -2.40 14.92 20.26
CA PRO A 379 -3.60 14.10 20.37
C PRO A 379 -3.26 12.70 20.90
N LYS A 380 -4.17 12.12 21.67
CA LYS A 380 -4.06 10.72 22.06
C LYS A 380 -4.33 9.85 20.83
N PRO A 381 -3.64 8.69 20.68
CA PRO A 381 -3.95 7.74 19.61
C PRO A 381 -5.44 7.36 19.65
N HIS A 382 -6.08 7.39 18.50
CA HIS A 382 -7.50 7.04 18.41
C HIS A 382 -7.69 5.55 18.77
N PRO A 383 -8.64 5.17 19.63
CA PRO A 383 -8.85 3.78 20.05
C PRO A 383 -9.03 2.80 18.89
N HIS A 384 -9.70 3.23 17.83
CA HIS A 384 -9.92 2.44 16.61
C HIS A 384 -8.66 2.20 15.76
N TYR A 385 -7.54 2.89 16.05
CA TYR A 385 -6.24 2.63 15.42
C TYR A 385 -5.41 1.57 16.14
N ARG A 386 -5.87 1.03 17.22
CA ARG A 386 -5.31 -0.23 17.71
C ARG A 386 -5.69 -1.28 16.69
N ASN A 387 -4.70 -1.68 15.86
CA ASN A 387 -4.85 -2.83 15.01
C ASN A 387 -5.30 -3.99 15.91
N PRO A 388 -6.52 -4.53 15.77
CA PRO A 388 -6.96 -5.66 16.59
C PRO A 388 -6.04 -6.88 16.40
N ASN A 389 -5.20 -6.88 15.36
CA ASN A 389 -4.22 -7.92 15.06
C ASN A 389 -2.87 -7.71 15.77
N HIS A 390 -2.65 -6.63 16.53
CA HIS A 390 -1.39 -6.31 17.20
C HIS A 390 -1.51 -6.16 18.74
N ARG A 391 -2.48 -6.76 19.38
CA ARG A 391 -2.21 -7.24 20.71
C ARG A 391 -1.32 -8.47 20.56
N GLN A 392 -0.02 -8.28 20.62
CA GLN A 392 0.80 -9.38 21.16
C GLN A 392 0.24 -9.63 22.55
N PRO A 393 -0.21 -10.84 22.87
CA PRO A 393 -0.47 -11.18 24.25
C PRO A 393 0.79 -10.80 25.04
N SER A 394 0.61 -10.21 26.19
CA SER A 394 1.72 -10.03 27.14
C SER A 394 2.41 -11.38 27.25
N PRO A 395 3.75 -11.46 27.22
CA PRO A 395 4.43 -12.74 27.37
C PRO A 395 3.91 -13.42 28.63
N GLY A 396 3.07 -14.47 28.47
CA GLY A 396 2.53 -15.24 29.57
C GLY A 396 1.03 -15.53 29.57
N GLU A 397 0.17 -14.81 28.85
CA GLU A 397 -1.28 -15.08 28.85
C GLU A 397 -1.78 -15.40 27.44
N LEU A 398 -1.90 -16.68 27.15
CA LEU A 398 -2.70 -17.13 26.00
C LEU A 398 -4.19 -16.91 26.32
N PRO A 399 -4.99 -16.37 25.35
CA PRO A 399 -6.43 -16.26 25.53
C PRO A 399 -7.06 -17.65 25.76
N ASN A 400 -8.07 -17.70 26.59
CA ASN A 400 -8.85 -18.92 26.74
C ASN A 400 -9.49 -19.31 25.41
N GLY A 401 -9.34 -20.56 25.01
CA GLY A 401 -9.93 -21.05 23.77
C GLY A 401 -11.46 -20.97 23.79
N PRO A 402 -12.10 -20.67 22.64
CA PRO A 402 -13.54 -20.73 22.54
C PRO A 402 -14.05 -22.14 22.78
N THR A 403 -15.26 -22.27 23.32
CA THR A 403 -15.91 -23.56 23.57
C THR A 403 -17.29 -23.63 22.92
N GLY A 404 -17.87 -24.82 22.86
CA GLY A 404 -19.23 -25.00 22.37
C GLY A 404 -19.39 -24.66 20.88
N LEU A 405 -18.42 -25.01 20.05
CA LEU A 405 -18.54 -24.85 18.59
C LEU A 405 -19.70 -25.73 18.10
N GLU A 406 -20.73 -25.10 17.58
CA GLU A 406 -21.95 -25.73 17.06
C GLU A 406 -22.21 -25.32 15.62
N VAL A 407 -22.71 -26.26 14.83
CA VAL A 407 -23.28 -26.00 13.52
C VAL A 407 -24.76 -25.68 13.68
N VAL A 408 -25.15 -24.42 13.49
CA VAL A 408 -26.53 -23.97 13.69
C VAL A 408 -27.37 -23.94 12.42
N PHE A 409 -26.72 -24.01 11.27
CA PHE A 409 -27.41 -24.02 9.99
C PHE A 409 -26.54 -24.64 8.89
N ILE A 410 -27.15 -25.48 8.03
CA ILE A 410 -26.50 -26.07 6.84
C ILE A 410 -27.41 -25.84 5.64
N SER A 411 -26.86 -25.31 4.55
CA SER A 411 -27.49 -25.26 3.23
C SER A 411 -26.54 -25.87 2.18
N ARG A 412 -27.03 -25.96 0.92
CA ARG A 412 -26.17 -26.46 -0.18
C ARG A 412 -24.83 -25.75 -0.30
N ASN A 413 -24.77 -24.46 0.08
CA ASN A 413 -23.59 -23.61 -0.17
C ASN A 413 -23.11 -22.84 1.07
N ALA A 414 -23.70 -23.06 2.26
CA ALA A 414 -23.33 -22.33 3.47
C ALA A 414 -23.51 -23.17 4.73
N VAL A 415 -22.58 -22.97 5.67
CA VAL A 415 -22.67 -23.52 7.03
C VAL A 415 -22.53 -22.35 8.00
N LYS A 416 -23.43 -22.25 8.98
CA LYS A 416 -23.34 -21.27 10.06
C LYS A 416 -22.86 -21.95 11.32
N PHE A 417 -21.85 -21.39 11.92
CA PHE A 417 -21.28 -21.82 13.19
C PHE A 417 -21.63 -20.82 14.29
N LYS A 418 -21.72 -21.34 15.51
CA LYS A 418 -21.82 -20.58 16.74
C LYS A 418 -20.86 -21.17 17.77
N TRP A 419 -20.25 -20.33 18.60
CA TRP A 419 -19.37 -20.74 19.67
C TRP A 419 -19.48 -19.77 20.85
N LYS A 420 -18.99 -20.19 22.01
CA LYS A 420 -18.89 -19.36 23.20
C LYS A 420 -17.47 -18.77 23.27
N ASP A 421 -17.44 -17.46 23.34
CA ASP A 421 -16.22 -16.72 23.63
C ASP A 421 -15.90 -16.81 25.14
N ASN A 422 -14.66 -17.18 25.50
CA ASN A 422 -14.22 -17.35 26.87
C ASN A 422 -13.05 -16.45 27.22
N ALA A 423 -12.68 -15.51 26.34
CA ALA A 423 -11.54 -14.63 26.54
C ALA A 423 -11.92 -13.15 26.32
N GLU A 424 -11.22 -12.26 27.01
CA GLU A 424 -11.33 -10.81 26.84
C GLU A 424 -10.06 -10.20 26.20
N ASN A 425 -9.02 -11.00 26.03
CA ASN A 425 -7.69 -10.56 25.59
C ASN A 425 -7.30 -11.06 24.18
N GLU A 426 -8.19 -11.76 23.47
CA GLU A 426 -7.97 -12.21 22.09
C GLU A 426 -8.18 -11.09 21.07
N ALA A 427 -7.51 -11.20 19.91
CA ALA A 427 -7.66 -10.28 18.80
C ALA A 427 -8.78 -10.65 17.81
N GLY A 428 -9.44 -11.79 18.06
CA GLY A 428 -10.51 -12.37 17.25
C GLY A 428 -10.35 -13.87 17.09
N HIS A 429 -11.32 -14.51 16.43
CA HIS A 429 -11.37 -15.95 16.21
C HIS A 429 -10.91 -16.31 14.80
N ILE A 430 -10.27 -17.45 14.64
CA ILE A 430 -9.90 -18.01 13.34
C ILE A 430 -10.64 -19.34 13.19
N LEU A 431 -11.53 -19.42 12.20
CA LEU A 431 -12.13 -20.70 11.82
C LEU A 431 -11.19 -21.41 10.83
N GLN A 432 -10.77 -22.61 11.19
CA GLN A 432 -9.93 -23.47 10.35
C GLN A 432 -10.72 -24.67 9.87
N ARG A 433 -10.44 -25.09 8.65
CA ARG A 433 -11.03 -26.30 8.07
C ARG A 433 -9.91 -27.24 7.64
N ALA A 434 -10.07 -28.52 7.94
CA ALA A 434 -9.30 -29.60 7.35
C ALA A 434 -10.19 -30.37 6.36
N SER A 435 -9.64 -30.84 5.25
CA SER A 435 -10.30 -31.72 4.32
C SER A 435 -9.38 -32.91 3.96
N PRO A 436 -9.91 -34.04 3.46
CA PRO A 436 -9.10 -35.13 2.96
C PRO A 436 -8.11 -34.69 1.86
N GLU A 437 -8.49 -33.72 1.04
CA GLU A 437 -7.65 -33.14 -0.03
C GLU A 437 -6.45 -32.36 0.51
N THR A 438 -6.51 -31.87 1.75
CA THR A 438 -5.41 -31.17 2.42
C THR A 438 -4.54 -32.11 3.25
N GLY A 439 -4.73 -33.42 3.16
CA GLY A 439 -4.03 -34.41 4.00
C GLY A 439 -4.37 -34.31 5.49
N GLY A 440 -5.50 -33.69 5.83
CA GLY A 440 -5.91 -33.45 7.20
C GLY A 440 -5.32 -32.19 7.85
N GLU A 441 -4.53 -31.40 7.13
CA GLU A 441 -4.02 -30.12 7.64
C GLU A 441 -5.11 -29.06 7.75
N PHE A 442 -5.15 -28.39 8.90
CA PHE A 442 -6.07 -27.27 9.12
C PHE A 442 -5.60 -26.01 8.38
N ARG A 443 -6.49 -25.41 7.60
CA ARG A 443 -6.25 -24.14 6.89
C ARG A 443 -7.28 -23.10 7.28
N ASN A 444 -6.85 -21.85 7.33
CA ASN A 444 -7.73 -20.73 7.65
C ASN A 444 -8.82 -20.61 6.57
N HIS A 445 -10.07 -20.68 6.96
CA HIS A 445 -11.21 -20.70 6.05
C HIS A 445 -11.97 -19.39 6.00
N ILE A 446 -11.97 -18.59 7.07
CA ILE A 446 -12.66 -17.31 7.15
C ILE A 446 -11.70 -16.21 7.61
N PRO A 447 -11.75 -15.00 7.02
CA PRO A 447 -11.17 -13.82 7.64
C PRO A 447 -11.89 -13.57 8.97
N ARG A 448 -11.13 -13.40 10.00
CA ARG A 448 -11.45 -13.24 11.43
C ARG A 448 -12.79 -12.53 11.67
N PRO A 449 -13.77 -13.11 12.34
CA PRO A 449 -14.86 -12.37 12.98
C PRO A 449 -14.28 -11.35 13.97
N GLY A 450 -14.94 -10.21 14.15
CA GLY A 450 -14.55 -9.22 15.14
C GLY A 450 -14.62 -9.78 16.57
N ARG A 451 -14.00 -9.08 17.51
CA ARG A 451 -13.83 -9.49 18.91
C ARG A 451 -15.14 -9.80 19.67
N SER A 452 -16.26 -9.26 19.22
CA SER A 452 -17.60 -9.49 19.81
C SER A 452 -18.46 -10.48 19.00
N GLU A 453 -17.95 -11.01 17.88
CA GLU A 453 -18.73 -11.91 17.03
C GLU A 453 -18.55 -13.36 17.46
N THR A 454 -19.56 -13.90 18.11
CA THR A 454 -19.64 -15.32 18.48
C THR A 454 -20.36 -16.16 17.41
N GLN A 455 -20.57 -15.60 16.21
CA GLN A 455 -21.23 -16.28 15.09
C GLN A 455 -20.49 -15.99 13.78
N ALA A 456 -20.25 -17.00 12.99
CA ALA A 456 -19.80 -16.87 11.62
C ALA A 456 -20.92 -17.32 10.67
N SER A 457 -21.37 -16.43 9.78
CA SER A 457 -22.30 -16.74 8.69
C SER A 457 -21.62 -16.57 7.35
N ASP A 458 -22.04 -17.33 6.33
CA ASP A 458 -21.52 -17.35 4.96
C ASP A 458 -20.16 -18.03 4.73
N VAL A 459 -19.98 -19.19 5.33
CA VAL A 459 -18.99 -20.15 4.85
C VAL A 459 -19.57 -20.84 3.61
N ARG A 460 -19.26 -20.34 2.42
CA ARG A 460 -19.54 -21.10 1.21
C ARG A 460 -18.61 -22.31 1.17
N VAL A 461 -19.12 -23.46 1.50
CA VAL A 461 -18.46 -24.72 1.23
C VAL A 461 -18.69 -25.01 -0.25
N VAL A 462 -17.68 -24.79 -1.08
CA VAL A 462 -17.68 -25.31 -2.45
C VAL A 462 -17.27 -26.77 -2.33
N PRO A 463 -18.01 -27.72 -2.95
CA PRO A 463 -17.64 -29.14 -2.94
C PRO A 463 -16.31 -29.41 -3.60
#